data_25e8040e2f0295ced5a509427c432eca
#
_entry.id   25e8040e2f0295ced5a509427c432eca
#
_cell.length_a   1.000
_cell.length_b   1.000
_cell.length_c   1.000
_cell.angle_alpha   90.00
_cell.angle_beta   90.00
_cell.angle_gamma   90.00
#
_symmetry.space_group_name_H-M   'P 1'
#
loop_
_entity.id
_entity.type
_entity.pdbx_description
1 polymer ?
#
loop_
_entity_poly.entity_id
_entity_poly.type
_entity_poly.pdbx_seq_one_letter_code
_entity_poly.pdbx_strand_id
1 'polypeptide(L)'
;SRVSLAKKKFQENKDLLLEIKKVYNISPYLLVSLWGIETSFGSHTGGFDTLNSLATLAYDGRRAEFFYKEFKYSLEIIDKGYINRKNLRGSWAGAIGQTQFMPSTFISFAQDFDKDGKTDLLNNKKDALASGANYLSKLGWDDKLIWGEKVLPSLKLGTLQKLANDKVYKNQKYWKKFGINLTNQYGSKKLRIIIPDDELSDYYLVTKNFDVILRWNRSNYFALAVNILSDKIK
;
A
#
# COMPACT_ATOMS: atom_id res chain seq x y z
N SER A 1 13.55 -14.97 -8.79
CA SER A 1 12.43 -14.05 -9.08
C SER A 1 11.97 -13.33 -7.82
N ARG A 2 11.23 -12.21 -7.94
CA ARG A 2 10.66 -11.49 -6.79
C ARG A 2 9.72 -12.38 -5.97
N VAL A 3 8.98 -13.26 -6.63
CA VAL A 3 8.09 -14.24 -5.97
C VAL A 3 8.88 -15.19 -5.06
N SER A 4 9.99 -15.77 -5.56
CA SER A 4 10.83 -16.67 -4.76
C SER A 4 11.41 -15.96 -3.54
N LEU A 5 11.86 -14.71 -3.72
CA LEU A 5 12.40 -13.93 -2.61
C LEU A 5 11.29 -13.59 -1.58
N ALA A 6 10.09 -13.23 -2.05
CA ALA A 6 8.96 -12.95 -1.17
C ALA A 6 8.52 -14.18 -0.37
N LYS A 7 8.50 -15.38 -0.98
CA LYS A 7 8.27 -16.65 -0.27
C LYS A 7 9.33 -16.90 0.80
N LYS A 8 10.60 -16.70 0.48
CA LYS A 8 11.71 -16.81 1.45
C LYS A 8 11.51 -15.82 2.60
N LYS A 9 11.23 -14.55 2.31
CA LYS A 9 10.99 -13.50 3.31
C LYS A 9 9.78 -13.78 4.20
N PHE A 10 8.72 -14.34 3.62
CA PHE A 10 7.57 -14.81 4.40
C PHE A 10 8.01 -15.91 5.41
N GLN A 11 8.73 -16.92 4.97
CA GLN A 11 9.18 -18.00 5.86
C GLN A 11 10.12 -17.50 6.97
N GLU A 12 11.07 -16.63 6.62
CA GLU A 12 12.01 -16.03 7.59
C GLU A 12 11.31 -15.18 8.68
N ASN A 13 10.10 -14.67 8.41
CA ASN A 13 9.38 -13.78 9.32
C ASN A 13 7.99 -14.30 9.69
N LYS A 14 7.73 -15.60 9.51
CA LYS A 14 6.41 -16.21 9.65
C LYS A 14 5.76 -15.93 11.00
N ASP A 15 6.48 -16.13 12.09
CA ASP A 15 5.94 -15.96 13.45
C ASP A 15 5.55 -14.51 13.72
N LEU A 16 6.43 -13.57 13.39
CA LEU A 16 6.14 -12.15 13.49
C LEU A 16 4.90 -11.74 12.65
N LEU A 17 4.84 -12.22 11.42
CA LEU A 17 3.72 -11.89 10.52
C LEU A 17 2.39 -12.47 11.02
N LEU A 18 2.40 -13.64 11.64
CA LEU A 18 1.22 -14.25 12.26
C LEU A 18 0.82 -13.52 13.55
N GLU A 19 1.77 -13.03 14.33
CA GLU A 19 1.52 -12.19 15.49
C GLU A 19 0.85 -10.87 15.09
N ILE A 20 1.40 -10.18 14.08
CA ILE A 20 0.82 -8.96 13.52
C ILE A 20 -0.60 -9.21 12.98
N LYS A 21 -0.82 -10.36 12.30
CA LYS A 21 -2.15 -10.74 11.82
C LYS A 21 -3.16 -10.88 12.97
N LYS A 22 -2.78 -11.45 14.10
CA LYS A 22 -3.67 -11.57 15.26
C LYS A 22 -4.14 -10.20 15.78
N VAL A 23 -3.27 -9.19 15.73
CA VAL A 23 -3.56 -7.84 16.25
C VAL A 23 -4.36 -7.01 15.25
N TYR A 24 -3.96 -6.99 13.98
CA TYR A 24 -4.49 -6.05 12.98
C TYR A 24 -5.42 -6.69 11.95
N ASN A 25 -5.53 -8.02 11.93
CA ASN A 25 -6.32 -8.77 10.95
C ASN A 25 -5.95 -8.46 9.50
N ILE A 26 -4.65 -8.37 9.21
CA ILE A 26 -4.10 -8.16 7.88
C ILE A 26 -3.37 -9.42 7.42
N SER A 27 -3.59 -9.82 6.17
CA SER A 27 -2.91 -10.98 5.57
C SER A 27 -1.39 -10.84 5.61
N PRO A 28 -0.66 -11.83 6.17
CA PRO A 28 0.79 -11.88 6.13
C PRO A 28 1.37 -11.79 4.71
N TYR A 29 0.72 -12.40 3.75
CA TYR A 29 1.12 -12.37 2.34
C TYR A 29 1.04 -10.95 1.75
N LEU A 30 0.01 -10.20 2.12
CA LEU A 30 -0.14 -8.80 1.71
C LEU A 30 0.98 -7.93 2.30
N LEU A 31 1.27 -8.08 3.59
CA LEU A 31 2.34 -7.31 4.26
C LEU A 31 3.71 -7.58 3.64
N VAL A 32 4.05 -8.84 3.39
CA VAL A 32 5.31 -9.20 2.72
C VAL A 32 5.37 -8.62 1.32
N SER A 33 4.24 -8.62 0.59
CA SER A 33 4.18 -8.07 -0.77
C SER A 33 4.39 -6.57 -0.77
N LEU A 34 3.73 -5.83 0.12
CA LEU A 34 3.95 -4.39 0.31
C LEU A 34 5.41 -4.09 0.64
N TRP A 35 5.96 -4.78 1.64
CA TRP A 35 7.36 -4.62 2.04
C TRP A 35 8.34 -4.89 0.89
N GLY A 36 8.04 -5.94 0.09
CA GLY A 36 8.83 -6.27 -1.10
C GLY A 36 8.75 -5.23 -2.22
N ILE A 37 7.57 -4.66 -2.48
CA ILE A 37 7.36 -3.67 -3.54
C ILE A 37 7.92 -2.31 -3.13
N GLU A 38 7.73 -1.89 -1.86
CA GLU A 38 8.16 -0.58 -1.37
C GLU A 38 9.69 -0.47 -1.28
N THR A 39 10.33 -1.40 -0.61
CA THR A 39 11.74 -1.24 -0.22
C THR A 39 12.60 -2.47 -0.50
N SER A 40 12.13 -3.41 -1.34
CA SER A 40 12.82 -4.70 -1.52
C SER A 40 13.15 -5.36 -0.17
N PHE A 41 12.14 -5.46 0.69
CA PHE A 41 12.23 -6.06 2.03
C PHE A 41 13.19 -5.31 2.97
N GLY A 42 13.12 -3.98 2.96
CA GLY A 42 13.92 -3.11 3.81
C GLY A 42 15.34 -2.81 3.29
N SER A 43 15.71 -3.34 2.11
CA SER A 43 17.04 -3.13 1.55
C SER A 43 17.23 -1.74 0.94
N HIS A 44 16.16 -1.04 0.58
CA HIS A 44 16.18 0.24 -0.11
C HIS A 44 15.20 1.22 0.54
N THR A 45 15.55 1.78 1.68
CA THR A 45 14.70 2.72 2.43
C THR A 45 14.92 4.19 2.04
N GLY A 46 15.91 4.45 1.17
CA GLY A 46 16.34 5.79 0.78
C GLY A 46 17.45 6.34 1.68
N GLY A 47 18.24 7.25 1.12
CA GLY A 47 19.40 7.85 1.81
C GLY A 47 19.35 9.40 1.85
N PHE A 48 18.27 9.99 1.33
CA PHE A 48 18.12 11.45 1.30
C PHE A 48 17.80 11.99 2.69
N ASP A 49 18.27 13.19 2.96
CA ASP A 49 17.86 13.94 4.14
C ASP A 49 16.39 14.35 3.97
N THR A 50 15.52 13.81 4.81
CA THR A 50 14.07 13.98 4.69
C THR A 50 13.64 15.44 4.83
N LEU A 51 14.23 16.19 5.78
CA LEU A 51 13.90 17.61 5.94
C LEU A 51 14.30 18.43 4.72
N ASN A 52 15.53 18.24 4.22
CA ASN A 52 16.00 18.96 3.04
C ASN A 52 15.17 18.61 1.80
N SER A 53 14.83 17.34 1.62
CA SER A 53 13.96 16.90 0.52
C SER A 53 12.59 17.58 0.56
N LEU A 54 11.94 17.58 1.72
CA LEU A 54 10.61 18.16 1.88
C LEU A 54 10.63 19.69 1.77
N ALA A 55 11.64 20.36 2.33
CA ALA A 55 11.82 21.79 2.19
C ALA A 55 12.02 22.20 0.71
N THR A 56 12.88 21.47 0.00
CA THR A 56 13.11 21.70 -1.43
C THR A 56 11.83 21.52 -2.26
N LEU A 57 11.08 20.45 -2.03
CA LEU A 57 9.84 20.19 -2.74
C LEU A 57 8.72 21.18 -2.38
N ALA A 58 8.69 21.67 -1.15
CA ALA A 58 7.79 22.76 -0.76
C ALA A 58 8.14 24.07 -1.46
N TYR A 59 9.44 24.37 -1.61
CA TYR A 59 9.93 25.57 -2.29
C TYR A 59 9.72 25.51 -3.81
N ASP A 60 9.87 24.35 -4.44
CA ASP A 60 9.68 24.12 -5.88
C ASP A 60 8.29 24.52 -6.39
N GLY A 61 7.31 24.61 -5.52
CA GLY A 61 5.96 25.10 -5.80
C GLY A 61 4.98 24.03 -6.29
N ARG A 62 5.42 22.97 -6.94
CA ARG A 62 4.57 21.87 -7.33
C ARG A 62 4.12 21.07 -6.11
N ARG A 63 2.86 21.19 -5.71
CA ARG A 63 2.31 20.62 -4.48
C ARG A 63 2.94 21.21 -3.20
N ALA A 64 3.33 22.49 -3.23
CA ALA A 64 4.01 23.17 -2.14
C ALA A 64 3.33 22.99 -0.78
N GLU A 65 2.02 23.21 -0.71
CA GLU A 65 1.26 23.08 0.53
C GLU A 65 1.33 21.64 1.13
N PHE A 66 1.27 20.62 0.28
CA PHE A 66 1.40 19.23 0.72
C PHE A 66 2.79 18.99 1.34
N PHE A 67 3.87 19.33 0.61
CA PHE A 67 5.22 19.11 1.09
C PHE A 67 5.58 19.99 2.29
N TYR A 68 5.02 21.18 2.39
CA TYR A 68 5.17 22.02 3.58
C TYR A 68 4.51 21.39 4.82
N LYS A 69 3.33 20.78 4.68
CA LYS A 69 2.70 20.02 5.77
C LYS A 69 3.56 18.83 6.20
N GLU A 70 4.06 18.06 5.24
CA GLU A 70 4.95 16.92 5.53
C GLU A 70 6.26 17.36 6.19
N PHE A 71 6.82 18.52 5.77
CA PHE A 71 7.98 19.12 6.42
C PHE A 71 7.67 19.42 7.90
N LYS A 72 6.54 20.02 8.23
CA LYS A 72 6.14 20.28 9.63
C LYS A 72 6.02 18.99 10.44
N TYR A 73 5.43 17.93 9.89
CA TYR A 73 5.36 16.63 10.56
C TYR A 73 6.74 16.00 10.75
N SER A 74 7.68 16.23 9.84
CA SER A 74 9.05 15.75 10.03
C SER A 74 9.78 16.48 11.17
N LEU A 75 9.50 17.76 11.40
CA LEU A 75 9.97 18.48 12.59
C LEU A 75 9.34 17.91 13.87
N GLU A 76 8.05 17.60 13.84
CA GLU A 76 7.34 16.98 14.96
C GLU A 76 7.92 15.61 15.35
N ILE A 77 8.32 14.80 14.35
CA ILE A 77 9.00 13.50 14.57
C ILE A 77 10.29 13.70 15.36
N ILE A 78 11.06 14.75 15.03
CA ILE A 78 12.32 15.09 15.72
C ILE A 78 12.03 15.62 17.12
N ASP A 79 11.11 16.56 17.26
CA ASP A 79 10.75 17.21 18.51
C ASP A 79 10.25 16.20 19.56
N LYS A 80 9.44 15.24 19.12
CA LYS A 80 8.96 14.13 19.97
C LYS A 80 10.01 13.04 20.23
N GLY A 81 11.21 13.16 19.67
CA GLY A 81 12.30 12.20 19.87
C GLY A 81 12.11 10.84 19.20
N TYR A 82 11.14 10.69 18.27
CA TYR A 82 10.95 9.43 17.55
C TYR A 82 12.17 9.06 16.70
N ILE A 83 12.70 10.03 15.95
CA ILE A 83 13.88 9.86 15.12
C ILE A 83 14.74 11.13 15.28
N ASN A 84 16.02 10.98 15.63
CA ASN A 84 16.88 12.14 15.71
C ASN A 84 17.17 12.73 14.31
N ARG A 85 17.50 14.04 14.27
CA ARG A 85 17.71 14.79 13.02
C ARG A 85 18.71 14.14 12.06
N LYS A 86 19.78 13.53 12.56
CA LYS A 86 20.85 12.92 11.74
C LYS A 86 20.39 11.64 11.07
N ASN A 87 19.47 10.90 11.70
CA ASN A 87 18.96 9.62 11.24
C ASN A 87 17.67 9.73 10.44
N LEU A 88 17.05 10.92 10.37
CA LEU A 88 15.82 11.13 9.61
C LEU A 88 16.14 11.17 8.10
N ARG A 89 16.27 9.98 7.54
CA ARG A 89 16.56 9.74 6.13
C ARG A 89 15.47 8.92 5.49
N GLY A 90 15.29 9.12 4.18
CA GLY A 90 14.23 8.46 3.44
C GLY A 90 14.39 8.60 1.93
N SER A 91 13.26 8.51 1.20
CA SER A 91 13.24 8.75 -0.23
C SER A 91 13.47 10.22 -0.56
N TRP A 92 13.75 10.50 -1.84
CA TRP A 92 13.88 11.88 -2.34
C TRP A 92 12.60 12.72 -2.15
N ALA A 93 11.44 12.07 -1.97
CA ALA A 93 10.15 12.71 -1.73
C ALA A 93 9.76 12.72 -0.24
N GLY A 94 10.66 12.33 0.67
CA GLY A 94 10.47 12.43 2.12
C GLY A 94 9.76 11.24 2.77
N ALA A 95 9.55 10.14 2.07
CA ALA A 95 9.00 8.92 2.66
C ALA A 95 10.04 8.18 3.51
N ILE A 96 9.64 7.64 4.66
CA ILE A 96 10.51 7.16 5.74
C ILE A 96 10.37 5.65 5.94
N GLY A 97 11.51 4.98 6.11
CA GLY A 97 11.61 3.61 6.63
C GLY A 97 11.18 2.52 5.66
N GLN A 98 11.08 1.30 6.18
CA GLN A 98 10.84 0.09 5.37
C GLN A 98 9.47 0.05 4.72
N THR A 99 8.50 0.82 5.22
CA THR A 99 7.13 0.96 4.69
C THR A 99 6.90 2.27 3.95
N GLN A 100 7.94 3.09 3.77
CA GLN A 100 7.88 4.35 3.03
C GLN A 100 6.73 5.26 3.47
N PHE A 101 6.57 5.43 4.77
CA PHE A 101 5.57 6.34 5.33
C PHE A 101 5.97 7.81 5.13
N MET A 102 5.02 8.62 4.66
CA MET A 102 5.17 10.06 4.78
C MET A 102 5.18 10.48 6.25
N PRO A 103 5.83 11.59 6.63
CA PRO A 103 5.88 12.02 8.04
C PRO A 103 4.52 12.10 8.73
N SER A 104 3.49 12.61 8.05
CA SER A 104 2.12 12.64 8.56
C SER A 104 1.56 11.23 8.82
N THR A 105 1.87 10.27 7.94
CA THR A 105 1.48 8.87 8.11
C THR A 105 2.22 8.23 9.27
N PHE A 106 3.50 8.54 9.44
CA PHE A 106 4.29 8.11 10.59
C PHE A 106 3.64 8.57 11.90
N ILE A 107 3.39 9.86 12.06
CA ILE A 107 2.77 10.42 13.28
C ILE A 107 1.40 9.77 13.57
N SER A 108 0.62 9.46 12.52
CA SER A 108 -0.75 8.95 12.70
C SER A 108 -0.85 7.44 12.91
N PHE A 109 0.10 6.66 12.40
CA PHE A 109 -0.08 5.21 12.29
C PHE A 109 1.13 4.36 12.73
N ALA A 110 2.30 4.96 12.95
CA ALA A 110 3.47 4.21 13.40
C ALA A 110 3.23 3.56 14.76
N GLN A 111 3.82 2.38 14.98
CA GLN A 111 3.63 1.56 16.17
C GLN A 111 4.99 1.09 16.70
N ASP A 112 5.17 1.19 18.00
CA ASP A 112 6.18 0.44 18.77
C ASP A 112 5.58 -0.94 19.08
N PHE A 113 5.86 -1.92 18.21
CA PHE A 113 5.18 -3.22 18.29
C PHE A 113 5.82 -4.17 19.29
N ASP A 114 7.14 -4.11 19.46
CA ASP A 114 7.84 -4.93 20.44
C ASP A 114 7.98 -4.26 21.82
N LYS A 115 7.42 -3.05 21.96
CA LYS A 115 7.33 -2.31 23.23
C LYS A 115 8.68 -2.03 23.87
N ASP A 116 9.70 -1.75 23.03
CA ASP A 116 11.03 -1.36 23.50
C ASP A 116 11.12 0.14 23.88
N GLY A 117 10.00 0.87 23.72
CA GLY A 117 9.88 2.31 23.98
C GLY A 117 10.29 3.20 22.82
N LYS A 118 10.55 2.61 21.64
CA LYS A 118 10.94 3.32 20.42
C LYS A 118 10.05 2.91 19.26
N THR A 119 9.73 3.85 18.40
CA THR A 119 9.01 3.58 17.15
C THR A 119 10.00 3.70 15.98
N ASP A 120 10.62 2.61 15.58
CA ASP A 120 11.70 2.58 14.57
C ASP A 120 11.28 1.87 13.28
N LEU A 121 10.74 2.61 12.33
CA LEU A 121 10.39 2.10 11.01
C LEU A 121 11.60 1.94 10.06
N LEU A 122 12.77 2.44 10.44
CA LEU A 122 13.99 2.34 9.63
C LEU A 122 14.69 1.00 9.85
N ASN A 123 14.96 0.65 11.11
CA ASN A 123 15.83 -0.48 11.47
C ASN A 123 15.08 -1.63 12.13
N ASN A 124 13.90 -1.36 12.71
CA ASN A 124 13.07 -2.37 13.36
C ASN A 124 11.94 -2.86 12.42
N LYS A 125 12.13 -4.05 11.85
CA LYS A 125 11.12 -4.63 10.95
C LYS A 125 9.79 -4.97 11.65
N LYS A 126 9.79 -5.20 12.98
CA LYS A 126 8.57 -5.46 13.75
C LYS A 126 7.68 -4.23 13.74
N ASP A 127 8.25 -3.07 14.07
CA ASP A 127 7.56 -1.80 14.04
C ASP A 127 7.12 -1.42 12.63
N ALA A 128 8.00 -1.58 11.65
CA ALA A 128 7.69 -1.24 10.27
C ALA A 128 6.50 -2.04 9.73
N LEU A 129 6.53 -3.38 9.88
CA LEU A 129 5.45 -4.25 9.39
C LEU A 129 4.16 -4.06 10.18
N ALA A 130 4.23 -3.92 11.51
CA ALA A 130 3.06 -3.65 12.34
C ALA A 130 2.44 -2.28 12.03
N SER A 131 3.25 -1.26 11.79
CA SER A 131 2.78 0.06 11.35
C SER A 131 2.05 -0.02 10.01
N GLY A 132 2.60 -0.75 9.06
CA GLY A 132 1.94 -1.02 7.78
C GLY A 132 0.60 -1.73 7.95
N ALA A 133 0.54 -2.72 8.83
CA ALA A 133 -0.70 -3.43 9.15
C ALA A 133 -1.73 -2.53 9.83
N ASN A 134 -1.30 -1.72 10.81
CA ASN A 134 -2.14 -0.73 11.48
C ASN A 134 -2.76 0.25 10.47
N TYR A 135 -1.95 0.79 9.58
CA TYR A 135 -2.42 1.69 8.52
C TYR A 135 -3.52 1.05 7.67
N LEU A 136 -3.28 -0.15 7.12
CA LEU A 136 -4.26 -0.86 6.30
C LEU A 136 -5.56 -1.16 7.06
N SER A 137 -5.44 -1.63 8.31
CA SER A 137 -6.58 -1.91 9.18
C SER A 137 -7.42 -0.65 9.41
N LYS A 138 -6.80 0.48 9.75
CA LYS A 138 -7.48 1.77 9.95
C LYS A 138 -8.10 2.33 8.67
N LEU A 139 -7.57 1.99 7.51
CA LEU A 139 -8.15 2.35 6.22
C LEU A 139 -9.30 1.44 5.78
N GLY A 140 -9.64 0.42 6.55
CA GLY A 140 -10.79 -0.46 6.33
C GLY A 140 -10.49 -1.66 5.42
N TRP A 141 -9.26 -2.19 5.44
CA TRP A 141 -8.96 -3.48 4.82
C TRP A 141 -9.83 -4.58 5.44
N ASP A 142 -10.46 -5.38 4.61
CA ASP A 142 -11.24 -6.55 5.01
C ASP A 142 -10.51 -7.83 4.57
N ASP A 143 -9.86 -8.54 5.50
CA ASP A 143 -9.06 -9.74 5.19
C ASP A 143 -9.89 -10.91 4.62
N LYS A 144 -11.22 -10.86 4.76
CA LYS A 144 -12.15 -11.82 4.17
C LYS A 144 -12.57 -11.47 2.74
N LEU A 145 -12.26 -10.26 2.27
CA LEU A 145 -12.65 -9.77 0.95
C LEU A 145 -11.50 -9.93 -0.04
N ILE A 146 -11.74 -10.68 -1.10
CA ILE A 146 -10.81 -10.79 -2.25
C ILE A 146 -10.64 -9.41 -2.88
N TRP A 147 -9.41 -9.03 -3.21
CA TRP A 147 -9.12 -7.70 -3.78
C TRP A 147 -9.70 -7.48 -5.18
N GLY A 148 -9.81 -8.56 -5.97
CA GLY A 148 -10.31 -8.53 -7.34
C GLY A 148 -9.79 -9.69 -8.18
N GLU A 149 -10.03 -9.63 -9.47
CA GLU A 149 -9.53 -10.59 -10.46
C GLU A 149 -9.44 -9.97 -11.86
N LYS A 150 -8.57 -10.52 -12.70
CA LYS A 150 -8.46 -10.17 -14.12
C LYS A 150 -9.71 -10.67 -14.85
N VAL A 151 -10.22 -9.85 -15.77
CA VAL A 151 -11.45 -10.17 -16.52
C VAL A 151 -11.27 -9.86 -18.00
N LEU A 152 -12.09 -10.53 -18.83
CA LEU A 152 -12.18 -10.29 -20.27
C LEU A 152 -13.61 -9.79 -20.59
N PRO A 153 -13.85 -8.49 -20.64
CA PRO A 153 -15.16 -7.94 -20.91
C PRO A 153 -15.48 -7.97 -22.41
N SER A 154 -16.76 -8.17 -22.76
CA SER A 154 -17.26 -8.08 -24.13
C SER A 154 -17.71 -6.66 -24.52
N LEU A 155 -17.37 -5.66 -23.74
CA LEU A 155 -17.77 -4.26 -23.95
C LEU A 155 -16.76 -3.51 -24.83
N LYS A 156 -17.28 -2.49 -25.54
CA LYS A 156 -16.42 -1.52 -26.27
C LYS A 156 -15.55 -0.75 -25.28
N LEU A 157 -14.28 -0.49 -25.67
CA LEU A 157 -13.28 0.19 -24.83
C LEU A 157 -13.80 1.51 -24.25
N GLY A 158 -14.44 2.38 -25.03
CA GLY A 158 -14.95 3.66 -24.54
C GLY A 158 -16.01 3.52 -23.44
N THR A 159 -16.83 2.47 -23.47
CA THR A 159 -17.79 2.17 -22.38
C THR A 159 -17.05 1.73 -21.13
N LEU A 160 -16.04 0.88 -21.27
CA LEU A 160 -15.21 0.43 -20.15
C LEU A 160 -14.44 1.57 -19.50
N GLN A 161 -13.85 2.43 -20.31
CA GLN A 161 -13.15 3.65 -19.83
C GLN A 161 -14.08 4.56 -19.04
N LYS A 162 -15.30 4.80 -19.54
CA LYS A 162 -16.30 5.59 -18.79
C LYS A 162 -16.63 4.95 -17.45
N LEU A 163 -16.94 3.65 -17.41
CA LEU A 163 -17.25 2.92 -16.18
C LEU A 163 -16.07 2.94 -15.18
N ALA A 164 -14.85 2.89 -15.67
CA ALA A 164 -13.63 2.95 -14.84
C ALA A 164 -13.43 4.36 -14.26
N ASN A 165 -13.56 5.40 -15.09
CA ASN A 165 -13.40 6.80 -14.70
C ASN A 165 -14.46 7.26 -13.69
N ASP A 166 -15.72 6.87 -13.91
CA ASP A 166 -16.85 7.17 -13.03
C ASP A 166 -16.81 6.35 -11.73
N LYS A 167 -15.84 5.45 -11.56
CA LYS A 167 -15.67 4.54 -10.41
C LYS A 167 -16.98 3.83 -10.05
N VAL A 168 -17.65 3.26 -11.04
CA VAL A 168 -18.97 2.62 -10.90
C VAL A 168 -18.87 1.32 -10.13
N TYR A 169 -19.31 1.32 -8.88
CA TYR A 169 -19.38 0.13 -8.03
C TYR A 169 -20.72 -0.60 -8.19
N LYS A 170 -20.69 -1.83 -8.68
CA LYS A 170 -21.87 -2.68 -8.86
C LYS A 170 -21.60 -4.10 -8.36
N ASN A 171 -22.67 -4.83 -8.07
CA ASN A 171 -22.57 -6.24 -7.69
C ASN A 171 -22.22 -7.16 -8.88
N GLN A 172 -21.89 -8.40 -8.58
CA GLN A 172 -21.50 -9.41 -9.57
C GLN A 172 -22.56 -9.60 -10.66
N LYS A 173 -23.87 -9.56 -10.32
CA LYS A 173 -24.98 -9.73 -11.29
C LYS A 173 -24.98 -8.63 -12.35
N TYR A 174 -24.63 -7.40 -11.97
CA TYR A 174 -24.52 -6.29 -12.92
C TYR A 174 -23.42 -6.56 -13.94
N TRP A 175 -22.24 -6.96 -13.50
CA TRP A 175 -21.09 -7.20 -14.38
C TRP A 175 -21.30 -8.41 -15.31
N LYS A 176 -22.02 -9.44 -14.85
CA LYS A 176 -22.40 -10.58 -15.67
C LYS A 176 -23.24 -10.21 -16.88
N LYS A 177 -24.08 -9.16 -16.80
CA LYS A 177 -24.89 -8.65 -17.95
C LYS A 177 -24.01 -8.12 -19.08
N PHE A 178 -22.76 -7.78 -18.82
CA PHE A 178 -21.79 -7.31 -19.80
C PHE A 178 -20.81 -8.40 -20.26
N GLY A 179 -21.19 -9.67 -20.09
CA GLY A 179 -20.38 -10.80 -20.52
C GLY A 179 -19.16 -11.09 -19.63
N ILE A 180 -19.06 -10.44 -18.47
CA ILE A 180 -17.94 -10.65 -17.54
C ILE A 180 -18.30 -11.84 -16.63
N ASN A 181 -17.58 -12.93 -16.82
CA ASN A 181 -17.66 -14.11 -15.95
C ASN A 181 -16.57 -14.04 -14.91
N LEU A 182 -16.96 -14.04 -13.63
CA LEU A 182 -16.06 -14.02 -12.48
C LEU A 182 -15.79 -15.46 -12.00
N THR A 183 -14.55 -15.72 -11.67
CA THR A 183 -14.12 -17.02 -11.12
C THR A 183 -14.39 -17.10 -9.63
N ASN A 184 -14.33 -15.94 -8.94
CA ASN A 184 -14.57 -15.85 -7.51
C ASN A 184 -16.03 -15.48 -7.19
N GLN A 185 -16.46 -15.84 -5.97
CA GLN A 185 -17.78 -15.49 -5.45
C GLN A 185 -17.65 -14.26 -4.55
N TYR A 186 -18.31 -13.17 -4.95
CA TYR A 186 -18.28 -11.90 -4.21
C TYR A 186 -19.55 -11.63 -3.38
N GLY A 187 -20.56 -12.48 -3.48
CA GLY A 187 -21.82 -12.32 -2.76
C GLY A 187 -22.47 -10.96 -3.03
N SER A 188 -22.79 -10.23 -1.98
CA SER A 188 -23.34 -8.86 -2.04
C SER A 188 -22.30 -7.77 -2.25
N LYS A 189 -21.00 -8.10 -2.24
CA LYS A 189 -19.92 -7.13 -2.38
C LYS A 189 -19.95 -6.47 -3.75
N LYS A 190 -19.59 -5.20 -3.78
CA LYS A 190 -19.56 -4.41 -5.00
C LYS A 190 -18.14 -4.36 -5.57
N LEU A 191 -18.05 -4.41 -6.89
CA LEU A 191 -16.80 -4.31 -7.65
C LEU A 191 -16.89 -3.12 -8.59
N ARG A 192 -15.74 -2.58 -8.93
CA ARG A 192 -15.57 -1.62 -10.04
C ARG A 192 -14.53 -2.13 -11.02
N ILE A 193 -14.65 -1.68 -12.26
CA ILE A 193 -13.63 -1.99 -13.28
C ILE A 193 -12.47 -1.01 -13.16
N ILE A 194 -11.26 -1.50 -13.39
CA ILE A 194 -10.06 -0.69 -13.60
C ILE A 194 -9.39 -1.09 -14.90
N ILE A 195 -8.79 -0.13 -15.55
CA ILE A 195 -7.95 -0.26 -16.74
C ILE A 195 -6.60 0.34 -16.35
N PRO A 196 -5.57 -0.48 -16.14
CA PRO A 196 -4.26 0.02 -15.70
C PRO A 196 -3.58 0.92 -16.73
N ASP A 197 -3.76 0.58 -18.01
CA ASP A 197 -3.18 1.25 -19.16
C ASP A 197 -4.17 1.21 -20.32
N ASP A 198 -4.38 2.35 -20.97
CA ASP A 198 -5.33 2.47 -22.09
C ASP A 198 -4.88 1.70 -23.35
N GLU A 199 -3.59 1.41 -23.47
CA GLU A 199 -3.01 0.69 -24.60
C GLU A 199 -2.96 -0.83 -24.40
N LEU A 200 -3.04 -1.31 -23.15
CA LEU A 200 -3.01 -2.73 -22.81
C LEU A 200 -4.43 -3.22 -22.49
N SER A 201 -4.84 -4.29 -23.13
CA SER A 201 -6.16 -4.93 -22.99
C SER A 201 -6.36 -5.68 -21.66
N ASP A 202 -5.70 -5.28 -20.61
CA ASP A 202 -5.85 -5.88 -19.28
C ASP A 202 -6.92 -5.14 -18.48
N TYR A 203 -7.96 -5.87 -18.11
CA TYR A 203 -9.07 -5.36 -17.30
C TYR A 203 -9.16 -6.12 -16.00
N TYR A 204 -9.48 -5.41 -14.92
CA TYR A 204 -9.68 -6.04 -13.62
C TYR A 204 -10.99 -5.56 -13.01
N LEU A 205 -11.75 -6.46 -12.42
CA LEU A 205 -12.81 -6.11 -11.47
C LEU A 205 -12.25 -6.18 -10.06
N VAL A 206 -12.33 -5.05 -9.36
CA VAL A 206 -11.69 -4.88 -8.05
C VAL A 206 -12.72 -4.48 -6.99
N THR A 207 -12.45 -4.89 -5.75
CA THR A 207 -13.26 -4.56 -4.58
C THR A 207 -12.70 -3.32 -3.86
N LYS A 208 -13.32 -2.94 -2.73
CA LYS A 208 -12.81 -1.87 -1.88
C LYS A 208 -11.41 -2.12 -1.32
N ASN A 209 -10.98 -3.38 -1.18
CA ASN A 209 -9.61 -3.68 -0.74
C ASN A 209 -8.55 -3.12 -1.69
N PHE A 210 -8.82 -3.13 -2.98
CA PHE A 210 -7.94 -2.49 -3.95
C PHE A 210 -7.81 -0.98 -3.70
N ASP A 211 -8.92 -0.32 -3.36
CA ASP A 211 -8.89 1.12 -3.05
C ASP A 211 -8.16 1.44 -1.75
N VAL A 212 -8.13 0.51 -0.79
CA VAL A 212 -7.29 0.65 0.40
C VAL A 212 -5.83 0.73 0.02
N ILE A 213 -5.36 -0.13 -0.90
CA ILE A 213 -3.97 -0.06 -1.41
C ILE A 213 -3.73 1.23 -2.20
N LEU A 214 -4.72 1.73 -2.96
CA LEU A 214 -4.61 3.02 -3.65
C LEU A 214 -4.48 4.22 -2.70
N ARG A 215 -4.88 4.09 -1.44
CA ARG A 215 -4.63 5.12 -0.42
C ARG A 215 -3.19 5.10 0.07
N TRP A 216 -2.53 3.95 -0.01
CA TRP A 216 -1.09 3.84 0.23
C TRP A 216 -0.30 4.48 -0.92
N ASN A 217 -0.59 4.04 -2.15
CA ASN A 217 0.03 4.60 -3.35
C ASN A 217 -1.03 4.69 -4.47
N ARG A 218 -1.24 5.88 -5.04
CA ARG A 218 -2.32 6.17 -6.01
C ARG A 218 -2.11 5.55 -7.40
N SER A 219 -1.18 4.61 -7.56
CA SER A 219 -0.92 3.92 -8.81
C SER A 219 -1.69 2.60 -8.90
N ASN A 220 -2.48 2.41 -9.96
CA ASN A 220 -3.10 1.12 -10.26
C ASN A 220 -2.05 0.02 -10.44
N TYR A 221 -0.92 0.32 -11.06
CA TYR A 221 0.19 -0.64 -11.22
C TYR A 221 0.77 -1.08 -9.88
N PHE A 222 0.97 -0.14 -8.97
CA PHE A 222 1.42 -0.46 -7.62
C PHE A 222 0.43 -1.39 -6.91
N ALA A 223 -0.86 -1.03 -6.90
CA ALA A 223 -1.88 -1.82 -6.25
C ALA A 223 -2.02 -3.23 -6.86
N LEU A 224 -1.93 -3.35 -8.20
CA LEU A 224 -1.91 -4.63 -8.88
C LEU A 224 -0.66 -5.45 -8.51
N ALA A 225 0.53 -4.85 -8.55
CA ALA A 225 1.77 -5.54 -8.23
C ALA A 225 1.75 -6.13 -6.82
N VAL A 226 1.27 -5.35 -5.83
CA VAL A 226 1.13 -5.79 -4.45
C VAL A 226 0.15 -6.96 -4.33
N ASN A 227 -1.04 -6.84 -4.91
CA ASN A 227 -2.09 -7.86 -4.77
C ASN A 227 -1.73 -9.14 -5.54
N ILE A 228 -1.22 -9.02 -6.78
CA ILE A 228 -0.78 -10.18 -7.59
C ILE A 228 0.40 -10.90 -6.92
N LEU A 229 1.36 -10.16 -6.36
CA LEU A 229 2.45 -10.78 -5.61
C LEU A 229 1.92 -11.51 -4.38
N SER A 230 1.00 -10.90 -3.63
CA SER A 230 0.34 -11.50 -2.48
C SER A 230 -0.32 -12.84 -2.84
N ASP A 231 -1.02 -12.92 -3.97
CA ASP A 231 -1.66 -14.16 -4.42
C ASP A 231 -0.63 -15.23 -4.85
N LYS A 232 0.50 -14.83 -5.45
CA LYS A 232 1.55 -15.77 -5.89
C LYS A 232 2.39 -16.35 -4.76
N ILE A 233 2.35 -15.79 -3.58
CA ILE A 233 3.12 -16.28 -2.43
C ILE A 233 2.27 -17.04 -1.39
N LYS A 234 0.94 -17.04 -1.55
CA LYS A 234 0.02 -17.93 -0.84
C LYS A 234 0.27 -19.38 -1.23
#